data_2996f48b3c66db7b68dbfac87f26b43a
#
_entry.id   2996f48b3c66db7b68dbfac87f26b43a
#
_cell.length_a   1.000
_cell.length_b   1.000
_cell.length_c   1.000
_cell.angle_alpha   90.00
_cell.angle_beta   90.00
_cell.angle_gamma   90.00
#
_symmetry.space_group_name_H-M   'P 1'
#
loop_
_entity.id
_entity.type
_entity.pdbx_description
1 polymer ?
#
loop_
_entity_poly.entity_id
_entity_poly.type
_entity_poly.pdbx_seq_one_letter_code
_entity_poly.pdbx_strand_id
1 'polypeptide(L)'
;DGSIGYVEYAYAKKNGMAAASLINKDGKTVAPSAETFASAAAKADWKVPGMAASLTNAAGEKSWPIAGTAFVLMYAKPENTANATQVLKFLDWGYSAGQAQANELEYIPLPADVVTLVKTEWKKITDASGKPLM
;
A
#
# COMPACT_ATOMS: atom_id res chain seq x y z
N ASP A 1 21.24 -18.78 16.82
CA ASP A 1 22.15 -18.29 15.79
C ASP A 1 21.95 -19.08 14.50
N GLY A 2 22.03 -18.38 13.33
CA GLY A 2 21.88 -19.02 12.02
C GLY A 2 20.44 -19.22 11.51
N SER A 3 19.43 -18.81 12.25
CA SER A 3 18.04 -18.85 11.78
C SER A 3 17.74 -17.69 10.84
N ILE A 4 16.99 -17.97 9.76
CA ILE A 4 16.46 -17.00 8.84
C ILE A 4 14.94 -17.15 8.76
N GLY A 5 14.22 -16.05 8.62
CA GLY A 5 12.78 -16.04 8.50
C GLY A 5 12.31 -14.80 7.75
N TYR A 6 11.01 -14.64 7.59
CA TYR A 6 10.39 -13.43 7.07
C TYR A 6 9.34 -12.92 8.06
N VAL A 7 9.29 -11.61 8.21
CA VAL A 7 8.33 -10.89 9.06
C VAL A 7 8.00 -9.56 8.40
N GLU A 8 6.91 -8.95 8.84
CA GLU A 8 6.59 -7.58 8.43
C GLU A 8 7.69 -6.60 8.86
N TYR A 9 7.98 -5.59 8.02
CA TYR A 9 9.05 -4.62 8.27
C TYR A 9 8.84 -3.84 9.56
N ALA A 10 7.62 -3.38 9.84
CA ALA A 10 7.29 -2.67 11.07
C ALA A 10 7.59 -3.52 12.32
N TYR A 11 7.30 -4.81 12.27
CA TYR A 11 7.62 -5.74 13.35
C TYR A 11 9.14 -5.92 13.52
N ALA A 12 9.87 -6.14 12.42
CA ALA A 12 11.32 -6.28 12.44
C ALA A 12 11.99 -5.04 13.07
N LYS A 13 11.59 -3.85 12.63
CA LYS A 13 12.15 -2.59 13.11
C LYS A 13 11.84 -2.33 14.58
N LYS A 14 10.59 -2.53 15.01
CA LYS A 14 10.17 -2.36 16.41
C LYS A 14 10.92 -3.28 17.38
N ASN A 15 11.30 -4.47 16.92
CA ASN A 15 11.99 -5.47 17.75
C ASN A 15 13.50 -5.49 17.52
N GLY A 16 14.07 -4.53 16.79
CA GLY A 16 15.51 -4.44 16.55
C GLY A 16 16.10 -5.64 15.81
N MET A 17 15.29 -6.30 14.96
CA MET A 17 15.74 -7.48 14.22
C MET A 17 16.64 -7.07 13.05
N ALA A 18 17.68 -7.85 12.80
CA ALA A 18 18.53 -7.66 11.63
C ALA A 18 17.77 -8.04 10.36
N ALA A 19 17.84 -7.19 9.35
CA ALA A 19 17.25 -7.45 8.04
C ALA A 19 18.34 -7.61 6.98
N ALA A 20 18.19 -8.61 6.11
CA ALA A 20 19.11 -8.82 5.00
C ALA A 20 18.85 -7.81 3.87
N SER A 21 19.91 -7.38 3.19
CA SER A 21 19.78 -6.73 1.89
C SER A 21 19.57 -7.78 0.79
N LEU A 22 18.78 -7.44 -0.23
CA LEU A 22 18.46 -8.34 -1.33
C LEU A 22 18.92 -7.73 -2.67
N ILE A 23 19.24 -8.59 -3.63
CA ILE A 23 19.48 -8.18 -5.01
C ILE A 23 18.13 -8.07 -5.71
N ASN A 24 17.80 -6.88 -6.21
CA ASN A 24 16.55 -6.63 -6.91
C ASN A 24 16.61 -7.02 -8.40
N LYS A 25 15.50 -6.83 -9.12
CA LYS A 25 15.38 -7.15 -10.57
C LYS A 25 16.44 -6.47 -11.43
N ASP A 26 16.87 -5.27 -11.05
CA ASP A 26 17.86 -4.48 -11.80
C ASP A 26 19.30 -4.80 -11.36
N GLY A 27 19.51 -5.87 -10.59
CA GLY A 27 20.82 -6.32 -10.13
C GLY A 27 21.45 -5.46 -9.02
N LYS A 28 20.67 -4.59 -8.38
CA LYS A 28 21.14 -3.73 -7.29
C LYS A 28 20.89 -4.36 -5.93
N THR A 29 21.85 -4.24 -5.03
CA THR A 29 21.67 -4.61 -3.64
C THR A 29 20.91 -3.51 -2.92
N VAL A 30 19.74 -3.84 -2.37
CA VAL A 30 18.86 -2.91 -1.66
C VAL A 30 18.52 -3.45 -0.26
N ALA A 31 18.43 -2.55 0.72
CA ALA A 31 17.96 -2.85 2.07
C ALA A 31 16.47 -2.47 2.20
N PRO A 32 15.71 -3.11 3.10
CA PRO A 32 14.33 -2.72 3.35
C PRO A 32 14.28 -1.35 4.01
N SER A 33 13.52 -0.43 3.41
CA SER A 33 13.32 0.93 3.94
C SER A 33 12.07 1.55 3.32
N ALA A 34 11.56 2.63 3.92
CA ALA A 34 10.45 3.40 3.38
C ALA A 34 10.69 3.81 1.91
N GLU A 35 11.91 4.26 1.59
CA GLU A 35 12.28 4.67 0.23
C GLU A 35 12.21 3.51 -0.75
N THR A 36 12.75 2.32 -0.38
CA THR A 36 12.80 1.16 -1.28
C THR A 36 11.44 0.51 -1.50
N PHE A 37 10.53 0.57 -0.51
CA PHE A 37 9.13 0.16 -0.66
C PHE A 37 8.35 1.15 -1.52
N ALA A 38 8.50 2.46 -1.29
CA ALA A 38 7.86 3.48 -2.12
C ALA A 38 8.34 3.40 -3.58
N SER A 39 9.62 3.09 -3.82
CA SER A 39 10.15 2.86 -5.17
C SER A 39 9.46 1.69 -5.85
N ALA A 40 9.25 0.57 -5.15
CA ALA A 40 8.53 -0.58 -5.70
C ALA A 40 7.06 -0.23 -6.01
N ALA A 41 6.37 0.50 -5.11
CA ALA A 41 4.99 0.94 -5.31
C ALA A 41 4.84 1.90 -6.50
N ALA A 42 5.77 2.83 -6.68
CA ALA A 42 5.77 3.78 -7.80
C ALA A 42 5.97 3.14 -9.18
N LYS A 43 6.51 1.91 -9.23
CA LYS A 43 6.76 1.17 -10.47
C LYS A 43 5.70 0.09 -10.76
N ALA A 44 4.78 -0.13 -9.85
CA ALA A 44 3.71 -1.11 -10.05
C ALA A 44 2.66 -0.60 -11.05
N ASP A 45 2.06 -1.52 -11.79
CA ASP A 45 0.95 -1.19 -12.70
C ASP A 45 -0.38 -1.17 -11.93
N TRP A 46 -0.73 -0.01 -11.41
CA TRP A 46 -1.99 0.20 -10.67
C TRP A 46 -3.22 0.30 -11.57
N LYS A 47 -3.06 0.22 -12.92
CA LYS A 47 -4.18 0.27 -13.87
C LYS A 47 -4.82 -1.09 -14.13
N VAL A 48 -4.27 -2.15 -13.55
CA VAL A 48 -4.87 -3.48 -13.61
C VAL A 48 -6.25 -3.49 -12.93
N PRO A 49 -7.19 -4.36 -13.37
CA PRO A 49 -8.53 -4.42 -12.78
C PRO A 49 -8.49 -4.55 -11.25
N GLY A 50 -9.30 -3.75 -10.56
CA GLY A 50 -9.36 -3.71 -9.10
C GLY A 50 -8.10 -3.17 -8.43
N MET A 51 -7.18 -2.55 -9.17
CA MET A 51 -5.88 -2.09 -8.69
C MET A 51 -5.04 -3.21 -8.03
N ALA A 52 -5.27 -4.48 -8.40
CA ALA A 52 -4.60 -5.65 -7.83
C ALA A 52 -3.15 -5.81 -8.33
N ALA A 53 -2.38 -4.73 -8.24
CA ALA A 53 -0.99 -4.70 -8.68
C ALA A 53 -0.09 -5.53 -7.75
N SER A 54 0.80 -6.33 -8.34
CA SER A 54 1.87 -6.99 -7.60
C SER A 54 3.08 -6.08 -7.51
N LEU A 55 3.61 -5.90 -6.30
CA LEU A 55 4.85 -5.18 -6.06
C LEU A 55 6.05 -6.11 -6.00
N THR A 56 5.82 -7.42 -6.11
CA THR A 56 6.90 -8.42 -6.07
C THR A 56 7.82 -8.25 -7.27
N ASN A 57 9.09 -8.10 -6.98
CA ASN A 57 10.15 -7.96 -7.98
C ASN A 57 9.89 -6.81 -8.98
N ALA A 58 9.32 -5.69 -8.49
CA ALA A 58 9.09 -4.51 -9.29
C ALA A 58 10.41 -3.96 -9.86
N ALA A 59 10.37 -3.42 -11.08
CA ALA A 59 11.53 -2.79 -11.71
C ALA A 59 11.94 -1.51 -10.96
N GLY A 60 13.20 -1.11 -11.10
CA GLY A 60 13.77 0.10 -10.50
C GLY A 60 14.96 -0.20 -9.59
N GLU A 61 16.05 0.52 -9.79
CA GLU A 61 17.32 0.30 -9.09
C GLU A 61 17.19 0.31 -7.56
N LYS A 62 16.20 1.04 -7.02
CA LYS A 62 15.93 1.14 -5.58
C LYS A 62 14.75 0.29 -5.11
N SER A 63 14.07 -0.43 -6.01
CA SER A 63 12.87 -1.19 -5.64
C SER A 63 13.17 -2.39 -4.77
N TRP A 64 12.51 -2.48 -3.60
CA TRP A 64 12.58 -3.64 -2.72
C TRP A 64 11.86 -4.83 -3.37
N PRO A 65 12.51 -6.00 -3.53
CA PRO A 65 11.97 -7.07 -4.37
C PRO A 65 10.81 -7.85 -3.76
N ILE A 66 10.62 -7.81 -2.46
CA ILE A 66 9.53 -8.51 -1.76
C ILE A 66 8.53 -7.56 -1.08
N ALA A 67 8.27 -6.41 -1.73
CA ALA A 67 7.24 -5.49 -1.27
C ALA A 67 5.83 -6.07 -1.51
N GLY A 68 4.90 -5.75 -0.63
CA GLY A 68 3.48 -6.07 -0.74
C GLY A 68 2.61 -4.88 -0.32
N THR A 69 1.35 -4.91 -0.73
CA THR A 69 0.34 -3.89 -0.40
C THR A 69 -0.80 -4.54 0.36
N ALA A 70 -1.30 -3.89 1.41
CA ALA A 70 -2.57 -4.27 2.02
C ALA A 70 -3.74 -3.71 1.21
N PHE A 71 -4.73 -4.55 0.93
CA PHE A 71 -5.93 -4.16 0.19
C PHE A 71 -7.14 -4.14 1.12
N VAL A 72 -7.97 -3.11 0.99
CA VAL A 72 -9.28 -3.04 1.61
C VAL A 72 -10.32 -3.34 0.54
N LEU A 73 -11.09 -4.42 0.73
CA LEU A 73 -12.15 -4.80 -0.19
C LEU A 73 -13.47 -4.16 0.26
N MET A 74 -14.16 -3.52 -0.69
CA MET A 74 -15.46 -2.91 -0.47
C MET A 74 -16.44 -3.33 -1.56
N TYR A 75 -17.71 -3.47 -1.20
CA TYR A 75 -18.76 -3.68 -2.21
C TYR A 75 -18.94 -2.43 -3.06
N ALA A 76 -19.05 -2.61 -4.37
CA ALA A 76 -19.36 -1.51 -5.30
C ALA A 76 -20.74 -0.91 -5.05
N LYS A 77 -21.69 -1.72 -4.56
CA LYS A 77 -23.03 -1.30 -4.10
C LYS A 77 -23.29 -1.86 -2.70
N PRO A 78 -22.80 -1.19 -1.65
CA PRO A 78 -22.98 -1.65 -0.29
C PRO A 78 -24.44 -1.49 0.15
N GLU A 79 -24.99 -2.46 0.87
CA GLU A 79 -26.33 -2.39 1.47
C GLU A 79 -26.43 -1.24 2.47
N ASN A 80 -25.42 -1.06 3.31
CA ASN A 80 -25.33 0.05 4.28
C ASN A 80 -24.42 1.15 3.74
N THR A 81 -24.98 2.07 3.00
CA THR A 81 -24.26 3.20 2.39
C THR A 81 -23.70 4.18 3.43
N ALA A 82 -24.37 4.33 4.58
CA ALA A 82 -23.89 5.19 5.66
C ALA A 82 -22.57 4.66 6.24
N ASN A 83 -22.50 3.37 6.57
CA ASN A 83 -21.27 2.74 7.06
C ASN A 83 -20.16 2.78 6.00
N ALA A 84 -20.48 2.45 4.75
CA ALA A 84 -19.50 2.50 3.66
C ALA A 84 -18.92 3.90 3.48
N THR A 85 -19.75 4.95 3.58
CA THR A 85 -19.28 6.34 3.52
C THR A 85 -18.35 6.67 4.69
N GLN A 86 -18.62 6.19 5.91
CA GLN A 86 -17.72 6.42 7.05
C GLN A 86 -16.38 5.70 6.86
N VAL A 87 -16.38 4.48 6.30
CA VAL A 87 -15.15 3.76 5.96
C VAL A 87 -14.32 4.56 4.95
N LEU A 88 -14.95 5.06 3.87
CA LEU A 88 -14.27 5.89 2.88
C LEU A 88 -13.68 7.17 3.49
N LYS A 89 -14.41 7.85 4.37
CA LYS A 89 -13.91 9.04 5.09
C LYS A 89 -12.71 8.71 5.99
N PHE A 90 -12.74 7.56 6.68
CA PHE A 90 -11.62 7.11 7.49
C PHE A 90 -10.38 6.84 6.63
N LEU A 91 -10.55 6.14 5.50
CA LEU A 91 -9.46 5.89 4.57
C LEU A 91 -8.91 7.20 3.95
N ASP A 92 -9.80 8.15 3.63
CA ASP A 92 -9.40 9.49 3.13
C ASP A 92 -8.56 10.26 4.16
N TRP A 93 -8.96 10.20 5.43
CA TRP A 93 -8.16 10.73 6.52
C TRP A 93 -6.79 10.02 6.60
N GLY A 94 -6.74 8.69 6.49
CA GLY A 94 -5.50 7.94 6.50
C GLY A 94 -4.54 8.34 5.37
N TYR A 95 -5.07 8.63 4.18
CA TYR A 95 -4.27 9.11 3.04
C TYR A 95 -3.90 10.60 3.10
N SER A 96 -4.35 11.33 4.11
CA SER A 96 -4.09 12.75 4.29
C SER A 96 -3.49 13.05 5.68
N ALA A 97 -4.30 13.42 6.64
CA ALA A 97 -3.84 13.80 7.98
C ALA A 97 -3.26 12.61 8.79
N GLY A 98 -3.67 11.38 8.49
CA GLY A 98 -3.19 10.17 9.16
C GLY A 98 -1.80 9.67 8.71
N GLN A 99 -1.17 10.29 7.72
CA GLN A 99 0.14 9.83 7.22
C GLN A 99 1.25 9.91 8.27
N ALA A 100 1.21 10.91 9.14
CA ALA A 100 2.19 11.05 10.22
C ALA A 100 2.13 9.84 11.16
N GLN A 101 0.93 9.45 11.58
CA GLN A 101 0.71 8.29 12.43
C GLN A 101 1.09 6.97 11.74
N ALA A 102 0.83 6.84 10.44
CA ALA A 102 1.26 5.68 9.68
C ALA A 102 2.79 5.55 9.69
N ASN A 103 3.52 6.64 9.47
CA ASN A 103 4.98 6.67 9.52
C ASN A 103 5.53 6.34 10.92
N GLU A 104 4.91 6.85 12.00
CA GLU A 104 5.29 6.52 13.37
C GLU A 104 5.10 5.02 13.69
N LEU A 105 4.14 4.39 13.04
CA LEU A 105 3.87 2.95 13.13
C LEU A 105 4.71 2.13 12.14
N GLU A 106 5.64 2.76 11.41
CA GLU A 106 6.51 2.14 10.40
C GLU A 106 5.75 1.61 9.17
N TYR A 107 4.52 2.05 8.92
CA TYR A 107 3.83 1.83 7.67
C TYR A 107 4.22 2.89 6.64
N ILE A 108 4.30 2.46 5.38
CA ILE A 108 4.76 3.31 4.29
C ILE A 108 3.55 3.86 3.54
N PRO A 109 3.30 5.17 3.55
CA PRO A 109 2.23 5.78 2.77
C PRO A 109 2.38 5.49 1.28
N LEU A 110 1.24 5.31 0.60
CA LEU A 110 1.22 5.18 -0.86
C LEU A 110 1.69 6.49 -1.51
N PRO A 111 2.36 6.41 -2.69
CA PRO A 111 2.65 7.60 -3.50
C PRO A 111 1.38 8.39 -3.84
N ALA A 112 1.50 9.72 -3.95
CA ALA A 112 0.35 10.61 -4.13
C ALA A 112 -0.44 10.36 -5.43
N ASP A 113 0.23 9.95 -6.50
CA ASP A 113 -0.38 9.55 -7.76
C ASP A 113 -1.21 8.27 -7.60
N VAL A 114 -0.73 7.29 -6.83
CA VAL A 114 -1.47 6.06 -6.49
C VAL A 114 -2.70 6.39 -5.64
N VAL A 115 -2.57 7.26 -4.63
CA VAL A 115 -3.71 7.74 -3.83
C VAL A 115 -4.79 8.40 -4.72
N THR A 116 -4.37 9.16 -5.71
CA THR A 116 -5.30 9.78 -6.68
C THR A 116 -6.06 8.73 -7.49
N LEU A 117 -5.39 7.66 -7.92
CA LEU A 117 -6.04 6.52 -8.60
C LEU A 117 -7.03 5.81 -7.67
N VAL A 118 -6.64 5.53 -6.42
CA VAL A 118 -7.54 4.94 -5.40
C VAL A 118 -8.81 5.76 -5.23
N LYS A 119 -8.69 7.08 -5.07
CA LYS A 119 -9.85 7.98 -4.93
C LYS A 119 -10.72 8.01 -6.19
N THR A 120 -10.13 7.79 -7.36
CA THR A 120 -10.89 7.65 -8.60
C THR A 120 -11.70 6.35 -8.63
N GLU A 121 -11.12 5.24 -8.14
CA GLU A 121 -11.83 3.97 -8.01
C GLU A 121 -12.98 4.06 -7.00
N TRP A 122 -12.88 4.84 -5.94
CA TRP A 122 -13.98 5.02 -4.97
C TRP A 122 -15.25 5.58 -5.59
N LYS A 123 -15.17 6.34 -6.69
CA LYS A 123 -16.34 6.82 -7.42
C LYS A 123 -17.21 5.70 -8.00
N LYS A 124 -16.68 4.49 -8.08
CA LYS A 124 -17.44 3.29 -8.50
C LYS A 124 -18.25 2.68 -7.35
N ILE A 125 -18.02 3.13 -6.11
CA ILE A 125 -18.80 2.72 -4.93
C ILE A 125 -20.00 3.66 -4.84
N THR A 126 -21.20 3.10 -5.14
CA THR A 126 -22.41 3.89 -5.33
C THR A 126 -23.54 3.43 -4.43
N ASP A 127 -24.52 4.30 -4.22
CA ASP A 127 -25.82 3.90 -3.67
C ASP A 127 -26.67 3.13 -4.69
N ALA A 128 -27.88 2.75 -4.31
CA ALA A 128 -28.83 2.03 -5.17
C ALA A 128 -29.24 2.82 -6.43
N SER A 129 -29.17 4.16 -6.38
CA SER A 129 -29.47 5.04 -7.51
C SER A 129 -28.30 5.21 -8.49
N GLY A 130 -27.12 4.69 -8.14
CA GLY A 130 -25.89 4.85 -8.92
C GLY A 130 -25.11 6.12 -8.60
N LYS A 131 -25.47 6.85 -7.54
CA LYS A 131 -24.74 8.05 -7.11
C LYS A 131 -23.52 7.64 -6.30
N PRO A 132 -22.30 8.13 -6.60
CA PRO A 132 -21.11 7.88 -5.81
C PRO A 132 -21.28 8.28 -4.33
N LEU A 133 -20.72 7.50 -3.42
CA LEU A 133 -20.77 7.77 -1.98
C LEU A 133 -19.79 8.83 -1.54
N MET A 134 -18.76 9.10 -2.42
CA MET A 134 -17.73 10.08 -2.12
C MET A 134 -17.14 10.66 -3.40
#